data_4b3c551faf8ff36c6f2789967515feb1
#
_entry.id   4b3c551faf8ff36c6f2789967515feb1
#
_cell.length_a   1.000
_cell.length_b   1.000
_cell.length_c   1.000
_cell.angle_alpha   90.00
_cell.angle_beta   90.00
_cell.angle_gamma   90.00
#
_symmetry.space_group_name_H-M   'P 1'
#
loop_
_entity.id
_entity.type
_entity.pdbx_description
1 polymer ?
#
loop_
_entity_poly.entity_id
_entity_poly.type
_entity_poly.pdbx_seq_one_letter_code
_entity_poly.pdbx_strand_id
1 'polypeptide(L)'
;MILRASRPLIRCSLLLALTFLTGRGWAAGMETVKIAPDKKGFVLHPSGDRYIPWGHNYASVDIMERLAEDPARVEREFAEMKAAGTNVARIHPEMPHILTGPDKADPHALDQLRKLLRIAEKSGIHLKITGLACYKIKDRMAWYDSMDEQDRWKAQAFFWETIARTCAESPAVFAYDLVNEPGAAGKPADGWYMGKMGDVEFCQRLSLNPGKRNGDDVFREWTKRMVAAIRMHDQKHLITMGMLPFPGAYKAAAEQLDFVSPHLYPKTGKVDDEIKLLKQFDWGKSIVIGETFPLSCGAADERDFLLKSREIAHGWMGHWPDESPAKLAELKKTGKATIHNAIWLSWVDLFKEIGPQMTGGTSR
;
A
#
# COMPACT_ATOMS: atom_id res chain seq x y z
N MET A 1 41.02 21.61 -88.03
CA MET A 1 39.91 20.74 -87.51
C MET A 1 40.40 20.24 -86.15
N ILE A 2 40.02 20.97 -85.08
CA ILE A 2 40.50 20.75 -83.73
C ILE A 2 39.29 20.52 -82.85
N LEU A 3 39.15 19.30 -82.37
CA LEU A 3 38.10 18.87 -81.41
C LEU A 3 38.51 19.29 -80.01
N ARG A 4 37.72 20.14 -79.41
CA ARG A 4 37.87 20.48 -77.98
C ARG A 4 37.12 19.48 -77.16
N ALA A 5 37.82 18.82 -76.27
CA ALA A 5 37.23 17.92 -75.27
C ALA A 5 36.84 18.80 -74.03
N SER A 6 35.56 18.73 -73.66
CA SER A 6 35.01 19.33 -72.45
C SER A 6 35.09 18.34 -71.30
N ARG A 7 35.73 18.74 -70.21
CA ARG A 7 35.74 18.01 -68.93
C ARG A 7 34.50 18.34 -68.11
N PRO A 8 33.82 17.33 -67.45
CA PRO A 8 32.77 17.62 -66.51
C PRO A 8 33.32 17.94 -65.12
N LEU A 9 32.82 19.02 -64.55
CA LEU A 9 33.02 19.42 -63.14
C LEU A 9 32.17 18.50 -62.23
N ILE A 10 32.88 17.72 -61.41
CA ILE A 10 32.24 16.99 -60.31
C ILE A 10 32.00 17.99 -59.17
N ARG A 11 30.76 18.35 -58.92
CA ARG A 11 30.34 19.05 -57.68
C ARG A 11 30.19 18.04 -56.57
N CYS A 12 31.12 18.01 -55.62
CA CYS A 12 30.93 17.35 -54.32
C CYS A 12 29.98 18.18 -53.46
N SER A 13 28.76 17.72 -53.34
CA SER A 13 27.80 18.25 -52.35
C SER A 13 28.08 17.56 -51.02
N LEU A 14 28.68 18.26 -50.07
CA LEU A 14 28.78 17.85 -48.69
C LEU A 14 27.42 17.97 -48.07
N LEU A 15 26.71 16.84 -47.87
CA LEU A 15 25.53 16.77 -46.98
C LEU A 15 26.01 16.79 -45.53
N LEU A 16 25.92 17.92 -44.88
CA LEU A 16 26.02 18.01 -43.40
C LEU A 16 24.74 17.39 -42.82
N ALA A 17 24.84 16.15 -42.34
CA ALA A 17 23.81 15.55 -41.51
C ALA A 17 23.84 16.20 -40.13
N LEU A 18 23.00 17.23 -39.90
CA LEU A 18 22.69 17.71 -38.56
C LEU A 18 21.84 16.65 -37.85
N THR A 19 22.49 15.82 -37.06
CA THR A 19 21.82 15.03 -36.04
C THR A 19 21.28 15.95 -34.96
N PHE A 20 20.01 16.35 -35.08
CA PHE A 20 19.27 16.93 -33.96
C PHE A 20 19.14 15.87 -32.87
N LEU A 21 20.04 15.89 -31.91
CA LEU A 21 19.80 15.29 -30.60
C LEU A 21 18.69 16.10 -29.92
N THR A 22 17.43 15.79 -30.23
CA THR A 22 16.31 16.25 -29.42
C THR A 22 16.29 15.41 -28.15
N GLY A 23 17.20 15.74 -27.23
CA GLY A 23 17.09 15.35 -25.83
C GLY A 23 15.92 16.10 -25.19
N ARG A 24 14.69 15.76 -25.56
CA ARG A 24 13.54 16.01 -24.72
C ARG A 24 13.59 14.99 -23.60
N GLY A 25 14.25 15.35 -22.51
CA GLY A 25 14.02 14.76 -21.22
C GLY A 25 12.55 15.05 -20.85
N TRP A 26 11.68 14.19 -21.26
CA TRP A 26 10.37 14.08 -20.60
C TRP A 26 10.73 13.74 -19.18
N ALA A 27 10.27 14.54 -18.22
CA ALA A 27 10.20 14.08 -16.85
C ALA A 27 9.43 12.75 -16.93
N ALA A 28 10.13 11.64 -16.67
CA ALA A 28 9.51 10.33 -16.75
C ALA A 28 8.34 10.36 -15.77
N GLY A 29 7.11 10.17 -16.28
CA GLY A 29 5.92 10.07 -15.44
C GLY A 29 6.11 8.90 -14.48
N MET A 30 5.40 8.90 -13.37
CA MET A 30 5.41 7.78 -12.43
C MET A 30 5.05 6.48 -13.15
N GLU A 31 5.82 5.41 -12.92
CA GLU A 31 5.59 4.10 -13.52
C GLU A 31 4.68 3.25 -12.63
N THR A 32 3.94 2.33 -13.24
CA THR A 32 3.12 1.36 -12.48
C THR A 32 3.98 0.23 -11.93
N VAL A 33 3.52 -0.40 -10.86
CA VAL A 33 4.22 -1.56 -10.25
C VAL A 33 3.59 -2.87 -10.73
N LYS A 34 4.44 -3.85 -11.06
CA LYS A 34 4.05 -5.21 -11.45
C LYS A 34 4.77 -6.24 -10.60
N ILE A 35 4.21 -7.46 -10.54
CA ILE A 35 4.95 -8.61 -10.02
C ILE A 35 6.15 -8.89 -10.94
N ALA A 36 7.32 -9.13 -10.37
CA ALA A 36 8.50 -9.52 -11.13
C ALA A 36 8.28 -10.86 -11.89
N PRO A 37 8.90 -11.06 -13.05
CA PRO A 37 8.69 -12.27 -13.86
C PRO A 37 8.95 -13.59 -13.12
N ASP A 38 9.90 -13.60 -12.20
CA ASP A 38 10.23 -14.75 -11.33
C ASP A 38 9.28 -14.94 -10.15
N LYS A 39 8.27 -14.07 -10.02
CA LYS A 39 7.30 -13.98 -8.91
C LYS A 39 7.93 -13.69 -7.54
N LYS A 40 9.17 -13.15 -7.53
CA LYS A 40 9.91 -12.79 -6.33
C LYS A 40 10.15 -11.28 -6.27
N GLY A 41 9.18 -10.55 -5.72
CA GLY A 41 9.23 -9.09 -5.63
C GLY A 41 8.50 -8.39 -6.76
N PHE A 42 8.91 -7.17 -7.04
CA PHE A 42 8.19 -6.24 -7.90
C PHE A 42 9.14 -5.50 -8.84
N VAL A 43 8.59 -5.04 -9.96
CA VAL A 43 9.28 -4.20 -10.94
C VAL A 43 8.41 -3.02 -11.34
N LEU A 44 9.03 -1.94 -11.72
CA LEU A 44 8.37 -0.81 -12.39
C LEU A 44 8.08 -1.16 -13.85
N HIS A 45 7.00 -0.65 -14.39
CA HIS A 45 6.62 -0.86 -15.78
C HIS A 45 6.35 0.52 -16.44
N PRO A 46 7.00 0.84 -17.57
CA PRO A 46 7.64 -0.11 -18.52
C PRO A 46 9.16 -0.35 -18.33
N SER A 47 9.86 0.36 -17.42
CA SER A 47 11.33 0.26 -17.33
C SER A 47 11.85 -1.15 -17.01
N GLY A 48 11.12 -1.92 -16.21
CA GLY A 48 11.57 -3.20 -15.68
C GLY A 48 12.50 -3.07 -14.45
N ASP A 49 12.71 -1.85 -13.96
CA ASP A 49 13.55 -1.60 -12.78
C ASP A 49 12.98 -2.27 -11.55
N ARG A 50 13.87 -2.82 -10.72
CA ARG A 50 13.47 -3.45 -9.46
C ARG A 50 12.77 -2.44 -8.55
N TYR A 51 11.60 -2.80 -8.05
CA TYR A 51 10.86 -2.02 -7.07
C TYR A 51 10.75 -2.78 -5.76
N ILE A 52 11.25 -2.19 -4.67
CA ILE A 52 11.15 -2.75 -3.32
C ILE A 52 10.27 -1.83 -2.50
N PRO A 53 9.02 -2.23 -2.19
CA PRO A 53 8.13 -1.45 -1.33
C PRO A 53 8.79 -1.18 0.03
N TRP A 54 9.06 0.08 0.33
CA TRP A 54 9.58 0.56 1.60
C TRP A 54 8.77 1.77 2.03
N GLY A 55 7.91 1.61 3.03
CA GLY A 55 6.92 2.63 3.30
C GLY A 55 6.23 2.58 4.64
N HIS A 56 5.12 3.28 4.71
CA HIS A 56 4.40 3.49 5.95
C HIS A 56 2.89 3.34 5.77
N ASN A 57 2.23 2.86 6.83
CA ASN A 57 0.82 3.08 7.06
C ASN A 57 0.63 4.54 7.47
N TYR A 58 -0.17 5.27 6.71
CA TYR A 58 -0.34 6.71 6.87
C TYR A 58 -1.80 7.06 7.07
N ALA A 59 -2.11 7.81 8.12
CA ALA A 59 -3.45 8.34 8.41
C ALA A 59 -4.56 7.27 8.31
N SER A 60 -4.35 6.11 8.96
CA SER A 60 -5.17 4.91 8.79
C SER A 60 -6.65 5.07 9.17
N VAL A 61 -7.03 6.14 9.87
CA VAL A 61 -8.41 6.37 10.31
C VAL A 61 -8.94 7.75 9.96
N ASP A 62 -8.13 8.61 9.35
CA ASP A 62 -8.49 10.02 9.14
C ASP A 62 -7.99 10.64 7.85
N ILE A 63 -7.48 9.85 6.90
CA ILE A 63 -6.96 10.38 5.63
C ILE A 63 -7.99 11.22 4.88
N MET A 64 -9.26 10.80 4.84
CA MET A 64 -10.30 11.53 4.13
C MET A 64 -10.67 12.83 4.85
N GLU A 65 -10.67 12.82 6.19
CA GLU A 65 -10.85 14.02 7.01
C GLU A 65 -9.68 15.02 6.78
N ARG A 66 -8.42 14.55 6.85
CA ARG A 66 -7.22 15.38 6.59
C ARG A 66 -7.26 16.02 5.19
N LEU A 67 -7.66 15.27 4.18
CA LEU A 67 -7.80 15.79 2.82
C LEU A 67 -8.89 16.85 2.68
N ALA A 68 -9.98 16.71 3.43
CA ALA A 68 -11.06 17.68 3.42
C ALA A 68 -10.68 18.97 4.18
N GLU A 69 -10.01 18.85 5.33
CA GLU A 69 -9.70 19.95 6.21
C GLU A 69 -8.42 20.72 5.82
N ASP A 70 -7.31 20.00 5.56
CA ASP A 70 -6.01 20.59 5.21
C ASP A 70 -5.25 19.72 4.20
N PRO A 71 -5.61 19.77 2.92
CA PRO A 71 -4.89 19.03 1.87
C PRO A 71 -3.41 19.44 1.76
N ALA A 72 -3.06 20.67 2.14
CA ALA A 72 -1.67 21.11 2.15
C ALA A 72 -0.84 20.40 3.23
N ARG A 73 -1.46 20.03 4.35
CA ARG A 73 -0.84 19.15 5.35
C ARG A 73 -0.46 17.81 4.73
N VAL A 74 -1.39 17.18 4.01
CA VAL A 74 -1.13 15.89 3.33
C VAL A 74 0.02 16.01 2.34
N GLU A 75 0.08 17.09 1.54
CA GLU A 75 1.22 17.35 0.62
C GLU A 75 2.55 17.47 1.39
N ARG A 76 2.58 18.19 2.51
CA ARG A 76 3.80 18.31 3.33
C ARG A 76 4.22 16.98 3.92
N GLU A 77 3.28 16.20 4.49
CA GLU A 77 3.57 14.89 5.08
C GLU A 77 4.07 13.88 4.03
N PHE A 78 3.53 13.92 2.79
CA PHE A 78 4.07 13.13 1.67
C PHE A 78 5.50 13.54 1.30
N ALA A 79 5.81 14.83 1.30
CA ALA A 79 7.18 15.31 1.07
C ALA A 79 8.14 14.86 2.20
N GLU A 80 7.70 14.89 3.46
CA GLU A 80 8.48 14.40 4.61
C GLU A 80 8.70 12.88 4.52
N MET A 81 7.68 12.10 4.19
CA MET A 81 7.80 10.66 3.95
C MET A 81 8.79 10.36 2.82
N LYS A 82 8.71 11.11 1.71
CA LYS A 82 9.66 10.96 0.60
C LYS A 82 11.09 11.25 1.03
N ALA A 83 11.30 12.33 1.78
CA ALA A 83 12.61 12.68 2.34
C ALA A 83 13.14 11.63 3.35
N ALA A 84 12.23 10.85 3.98
CA ALA A 84 12.58 9.73 4.83
C ALA A 84 12.89 8.44 4.05
N GLY A 85 12.77 8.42 2.71
CA GLY A 85 13.03 7.27 1.86
C GLY A 85 11.78 6.43 1.53
N THR A 86 10.59 6.87 1.94
CA THR A 86 9.33 6.20 1.61
C THR A 86 9.07 6.21 0.10
N ASN A 87 8.70 5.06 -0.46
CA ASN A 87 8.25 4.94 -1.86
C ASN A 87 6.83 4.39 -1.99
N VAL A 88 6.22 3.93 -0.89
CA VAL A 88 4.82 3.47 -0.83
C VAL A 88 4.16 3.91 0.48
N ALA A 89 2.92 4.39 0.41
CA ALA A 89 2.09 4.68 1.58
C ALA A 89 0.83 3.80 1.55
N ARG A 90 0.51 3.15 2.67
CA ARG A 90 -0.75 2.45 2.85
C ARG A 90 -1.74 3.40 3.49
N ILE A 91 -2.88 3.57 2.84
CA ILE A 91 -3.93 4.51 3.21
C ILE A 91 -5.28 3.82 3.32
N HIS A 92 -6.17 4.36 4.12
CA HIS A 92 -7.49 3.79 4.37
C HIS A 92 -8.61 4.80 4.03
N PRO A 93 -9.00 4.95 2.74
CA PRO A 93 -10.22 5.69 2.39
C PRO A 93 -11.45 4.88 2.79
N GLU A 94 -11.76 4.91 4.08
CA GLU A 94 -12.74 4.04 4.71
C GLU A 94 -14.13 4.12 4.07
N MET A 95 -14.85 2.98 4.06
CA MET A 95 -16.20 2.89 3.48
C MET A 95 -17.16 3.97 4.00
N PRO A 96 -17.20 4.32 5.30
CA PRO A 96 -18.07 5.38 5.81
C PRO A 96 -17.84 6.75 5.18
N HIS A 97 -16.63 7.01 4.71
CA HIS A 97 -16.29 8.27 4.06
C HIS A 97 -16.55 8.26 2.55
N ILE A 98 -16.65 7.08 1.95
CA ILE A 98 -16.83 6.90 0.49
C ILE A 98 -18.29 6.65 0.13
N LEU A 99 -19.03 5.90 0.95
CA LEU A 99 -20.41 5.51 0.66
C LEU A 99 -21.41 6.23 1.57
N THR A 100 -22.47 6.76 0.96
CA THR A 100 -23.64 7.32 1.65
C THR A 100 -24.81 6.34 1.72
N GLY A 101 -24.64 5.15 1.15
CA GLY A 101 -25.62 4.07 1.12
C GLY A 101 -25.02 2.82 0.48
N PRO A 102 -25.75 1.68 0.48
CA PRO A 102 -25.22 0.39 0.03
C PRO A 102 -24.76 0.36 -1.44
N ASP A 103 -25.31 1.22 -2.27
CA ASP A 103 -25.06 1.34 -3.71
C ASP A 103 -24.86 2.81 -4.14
N LYS A 104 -24.54 3.68 -3.19
CA LYS A 104 -24.38 5.12 -3.46
C LYS A 104 -23.07 5.65 -2.87
N ALA A 105 -22.20 6.13 -3.76
CA ALA A 105 -20.96 6.81 -3.40
C ALA A 105 -21.16 8.32 -3.27
N ASP A 106 -20.33 8.94 -2.42
CA ASP A 106 -20.22 10.40 -2.31
C ASP A 106 -19.29 10.95 -3.41
N PRO A 107 -19.79 11.74 -4.37
CA PRO A 107 -18.94 12.33 -5.42
C PRO A 107 -17.83 13.20 -4.86
N HIS A 108 -18.09 13.92 -3.74
CA HIS A 108 -17.09 14.77 -3.10
C HIS A 108 -15.93 13.95 -2.54
N ALA A 109 -16.23 12.84 -1.86
CA ALA A 109 -15.20 11.93 -1.36
C ALA A 109 -14.36 11.33 -2.50
N LEU A 110 -14.97 11.01 -3.64
CA LEU A 110 -14.24 10.54 -4.82
C LEU A 110 -13.33 11.62 -5.42
N ASP A 111 -13.72 12.87 -5.36
CA ASP A 111 -12.85 13.99 -5.77
C ASP A 111 -11.68 14.19 -4.81
N GLN A 112 -11.88 14.00 -3.51
CA GLN A 112 -10.78 13.96 -2.53
C GLN A 112 -9.82 12.80 -2.81
N LEU A 113 -10.33 11.62 -3.12
CA LEU A 113 -9.49 10.47 -3.49
C LEU A 113 -8.65 10.76 -4.75
N ARG A 114 -9.25 11.37 -5.80
CA ARG A 114 -8.49 11.82 -7.00
C ARG A 114 -7.42 12.86 -6.65
N LYS A 115 -7.68 13.73 -5.69
CA LYS A 115 -6.69 14.69 -5.20
C LYS A 115 -5.52 13.98 -4.52
N LEU A 116 -5.80 12.97 -3.68
CA LEU A 116 -4.76 12.15 -3.05
C LEU A 116 -3.88 11.43 -4.08
N LEU A 117 -4.49 10.86 -5.12
CA LEU A 117 -3.74 10.24 -6.21
C LEU A 117 -2.75 11.24 -6.86
N ARG A 118 -3.20 12.47 -7.14
CA ARG A 118 -2.31 13.51 -7.69
C ARG A 118 -1.19 13.93 -6.72
N ILE A 119 -1.46 13.98 -5.41
CA ILE A 119 -0.42 14.23 -4.40
C ILE A 119 0.61 13.11 -4.42
N ALA A 120 0.17 11.87 -4.49
CA ALA A 120 1.03 10.68 -4.54
C ALA A 120 1.89 10.67 -5.83
N GLU A 121 1.30 10.93 -7.00
CA GLU A 121 2.00 11.05 -8.28
C GLU A 121 3.08 12.14 -8.23
N LYS A 122 2.73 13.34 -7.76
CA LYS A 122 3.65 14.47 -7.61
C LYS A 122 4.82 14.15 -6.66
N SER A 123 4.56 13.38 -5.60
CA SER A 123 5.56 13.01 -4.61
C SER A 123 6.39 11.78 -5.01
N GLY A 124 5.98 11.04 -6.06
CA GLY A 124 6.60 9.78 -6.45
C GLY A 124 6.48 8.71 -5.36
N ILE A 125 5.33 8.65 -4.68
CA ILE A 125 4.99 7.66 -3.65
C ILE A 125 3.79 6.87 -4.15
N HIS A 126 3.93 5.55 -4.27
CA HIS A 126 2.82 4.68 -4.62
C HIS A 126 1.85 4.51 -3.45
N LEU A 127 0.60 4.14 -3.75
CA LEU A 127 -0.45 3.94 -2.77
C LEU A 127 -0.87 2.47 -2.70
N LYS A 128 -0.87 1.90 -1.51
CA LYS A 128 -1.56 0.67 -1.15
C LYS A 128 -2.88 1.08 -0.51
N ILE A 129 -3.99 0.90 -1.24
CA ILE A 129 -5.31 1.42 -0.88
C ILE A 129 -6.09 0.36 -0.13
N THR A 130 -6.38 0.58 1.15
CA THR A 130 -7.13 -0.32 2.03
C THR A 130 -8.48 0.31 2.39
N GLY A 131 -9.58 -0.42 2.35
CA GLY A 131 -10.88 0.25 2.43
C GLY A 131 -11.95 -0.35 3.34
N LEU A 132 -11.76 -1.45 3.97
CA LEU A 132 -12.84 -2.14 4.68
C LEU A 132 -12.52 -2.48 6.14
N ALA A 133 -11.76 -1.61 6.82
CA ALA A 133 -11.55 -1.80 8.24
C ALA A 133 -10.80 -0.67 8.89
N CYS A 134 -10.82 -0.25 9.99
CA CYS A 134 -10.32 0.89 10.73
C CYS A 134 -11.37 2.00 10.79
N TYR A 135 -12.53 1.67 11.36
CA TYR A 135 -13.59 2.66 11.55
C TYR A 135 -13.50 3.32 12.91
N LYS A 136 -13.57 4.64 12.97
CA LYS A 136 -13.95 5.31 14.21
C LYS A 136 -15.39 4.90 14.55
N ILE A 137 -15.65 4.59 15.81
CA ILE A 137 -16.99 4.12 16.26
C ILE A 137 -18.09 5.12 15.89
N LYS A 138 -17.76 6.45 15.95
CA LYS A 138 -18.67 7.52 15.55
C LYS A 138 -19.09 7.47 14.07
N ASP A 139 -18.26 6.88 13.22
CA ASP A 139 -18.46 6.83 11.76
C ASP A 139 -19.13 5.53 11.29
N ARG A 140 -19.49 4.63 12.23
CA ARG A 140 -20.20 3.40 11.90
C ARG A 140 -21.54 3.68 11.24
N MET A 141 -21.80 2.93 10.18
CA MET A 141 -23.01 3.08 9.37
C MET A 141 -24.09 2.12 9.84
N ALA A 142 -25.18 2.63 10.45
CA ALA A 142 -26.29 1.80 10.95
C ALA A 142 -26.88 0.90 9.85
N TRP A 143 -26.97 1.40 8.61
CA TRP A 143 -27.46 0.63 7.47
C TRP A 143 -26.57 -0.57 7.15
N TYR A 144 -25.24 -0.41 7.26
CA TYR A 144 -24.28 -1.48 7.00
C TYR A 144 -24.22 -2.49 8.15
N ASP A 145 -24.28 -2.02 9.39
CA ASP A 145 -24.25 -2.90 10.57
C ASP A 145 -25.50 -3.77 10.71
N SER A 146 -26.66 -3.33 10.18
CA SER A 146 -27.91 -4.10 10.17
C SER A 146 -28.04 -5.10 9.02
N MET A 147 -27.11 -5.09 8.05
CA MET A 147 -27.15 -5.99 6.89
C MET A 147 -26.80 -7.43 7.26
N ASP A 148 -27.40 -8.37 6.55
CA ASP A 148 -26.93 -9.74 6.51
C ASP A 148 -25.59 -9.86 5.72
N GLU A 149 -25.03 -11.04 5.71
CA GLU A 149 -23.75 -11.31 5.05
C GLU A 149 -23.77 -10.96 3.55
N GLN A 150 -24.82 -11.37 2.85
CA GLN A 150 -24.88 -11.21 1.39
C GLN A 150 -25.04 -9.74 1.00
N ASP A 151 -25.81 -8.99 1.73
CA ASP A 151 -26.00 -7.56 1.49
C ASP A 151 -24.75 -6.77 1.89
N ARG A 152 -24.06 -7.14 2.99
CA ARG A 152 -22.73 -6.58 3.31
C ARG A 152 -21.74 -6.83 2.19
N TRP A 153 -21.64 -8.04 1.67
CA TRP A 153 -20.73 -8.37 0.58
C TRP A 153 -21.08 -7.63 -0.72
N LYS A 154 -22.37 -7.35 -0.99
CA LYS A 154 -22.77 -6.49 -2.11
C LYS A 154 -22.28 -5.05 -1.92
N ALA A 155 -22.49 -4.48 -0.74
CA ALA A 155 -22.03 -3.13 -0.44
C ALA A 155 -20.49 -3.02 -0.48
N GLN A 156 -19.77 -4.02 0.01
CA GLN A 156 -18.32 -4.10 -0.07
C GLN A 156 -17.82 -4.23 -1.52
N ALA A 157 -18.49 -5.02 -2.35
CA ALA A 157 -18.19 -5.12 -3.76
C ALA A 157 -18.41 -3.79 -4.48
N PHE A 158 -19.53 -3.11 -4.23
CA PHE A 158 -19.81 -1.78 -4.77
C PHE A 158 -18.77 -0.73 -4.35
N PHE A 159 -18.32 -0.80 -3.08
CA PHE A 159 -17.20 0.04 -2.62
C PHE A 159 -15.97 -0.20 -3.50
N TRP A 160 -15.56 -1.46 -3.70
CA TRP A 160 -14.38 -1.80 -4.48
C TRP A 160 -14.52 -1.46 -5.97
N GLU A 161 -15.70 -1.63 -6.57
CA GLU A 161 -15.99 -1.16 -7.93
C GLU A 161 -15.78 0.36 -8.04
N THR A 162 -16.26 1.10 -7.04
CA THR A 162 -16.18 2.56 -6.99
C THR A 162 -14.74 3.03 -6.82
N ILE A 163 -13.97 2.43 -5.91
CA ILE A 163 -12.54 2.73 -5.73
C ILE A 163 -11.76 2.38 -6.99
N ALA A 164 -11.92 1.18 -7.53
CA ALA A 164 -11.18 0.74 -8.72
C ALA A 164 -11.46 1.65 -9.92
N ARG A 165 -12.73 1.98 -10.21
CA ARG A 165 -13.10 2.91 -11.28
C ARG A 165 -12.49 4.30 -11.10
N THR A 166 -12.37 4.77 -9.86
CA THR A 166 -11.80 6.09 -9.57
C THR A 166 -10.28 6.10 -9.73
N CYS A 167 -9.61 5.00 -9.42
CA CYS A 167 -8.15 4.90 -9.31
C CYS A 167 -7.46 4.27 -10.53
N ALA A 168 -8.20 3.56 -11.40
CA ALA A 168 -7.65 2.70 -12.45
C ALA A 168 -6.62 3.37 -13.39
N GLU A 169 -6.73 4.67 -13.63
CA GLU A 169 -5.82 5.36 -14.55
C GLU A 169 -4.60 5.99 -13.87
N SER A 170 -4.56 6.02 -12.54
CA SER A 170 -3.44 6.61 -11.81
C SER A 170 -2.26 5.65 -11.67
N PRO A 171 -1.07 6.00 -12.15
CA PRO A 171 0.13 5.18 -11.96
C PRO A 171 0.56 5.09 -10.49
N ALA A 172 0.02 5.95 -9.62
CA ALA A 172 0.35 5.92 -8.20
C ALA A 172 -0.22 4.70 -7.46
N VAL A 173 -1.18 3.97 -8.03
CA VAL A 173 -1.71 2.77 -7.36
C VAL A 173 -0.68 1.64 -7.40
N PHE A 174 -0.20 1.24 -6.21
CA PHE A 174 0.57 0.00 -6.05
C PHE A 174 -0.36 -1.20 -5.99
N ALA A 175 -1.32 -1.16 -5.06
CA ALA A 175 -2.23 -2.27 -4.86
C ALA A 175 -3.53 -1.84 -4.17
N TYR A 176 -4.60 -2.58 -4.46
CA TYR A 176 -5.81 -2.63 -3.65
C TYR A 176 -5.61 -3.67 -2.54
N ASP A 177 -5.75 -3.26 -1.30
CA ASP A 177 -5.64 -4.07 -0.10
C ASP A 177 -7.04 -4.30 0.45
N LEU A 178 -7.62 -5.44 0.12
CA LEU A 178 -9.07 -5.69 0.20
C LEU A 178 -9.70 -5.39 1.55
N VAL A 179 -8.98 -5.64 2.64
CA VAL A 179 -9.46 -5.43 4.00
C VAL A 179 -8.31 -5.53 4.98
N ASN A 180 -8.37 -4.80 6.09
CA ASN A 180 -7.43 -4.94 7.19
C ASN A 180 -7.85 -6.09 8.11
N GLU A 181 -6.98 -7.10 8.27
CA GLU A 181 -7.05 -8.13 9.30
C GLU A 181 -8.42 -8.81 9.47
N PRO A 182 -9.05 -9.32 8.40
CA PRO A 182 -10.37 -9.93 8.50
C PRO A 182 -10.33 -11.28 9.20
N GLY A 183 -11.48 -11.64 9.79
CA GLY A 183 -11.71 -12.97 10.36
C GLY A 183 -12.84 -13.71 9.67
N ALA A 184 -12.66 -15.04 9.48
CA ALA A 184 -13.73 -15.93 9.07
C ALA A 184 -13.79 -17.13 10.01
N ALA A 185 -14.69 -17.07 10.97
CA ALA A 185 -14.92 -18.18 11.87
C ALA A 185 -15.71 -19.30 11.16
N GLY A 186 -15.31 -20.55 11.37
CA GLY A 186 -16.05 -21.72 10.88
C GLY A 186 -17.29 -22.07 11.72
N LYS A 187 -17.72 -21.16 12.60
CA LYS A 187 -18.90 -21.31 13.49
C LYS A 187 -19.57 -19.94 13.66
N PRO A 188 -20.83 -19.90 14.09
CA PRO A 188 -21.53 -18.65 14.39
C PRO A 188 -20.76 -17.79 15.40
N ALA A 189 -20.80 -16.48 15.19
CA ALA A 189 -20.13 -15.47 16.01
C ALA A 189 -21.04 -14.27 16.23
N ASP A 190 -20.85 -13.59 17.38
CA ASP A 190 -21.58 -12.39 17.71
C ASP A 190 -20.82 -11.15 17.25
N GLY A 191 -21.51 -10.26 16.51
CA GLY A 191 -21.01 -8.97 16.07
C GLY A 191 -19.97 -9.04 14.95
N TRP A 192 -19.95 -8.00 14.12
CA TRP A 192 -19.08 -7.91 12.96
C TRP A 192 -17.62 -7.55 13.28
N TYR A 193 -17.39 -6.86 14.38
CA TYR A 193 -16.07 -6.31 14.72
C TYR A 193 -15.35 -7.21 15.74
N MET A 194 -14.03 -7.35 15.58
CA MET A 194 -13.20 -8.26 16.38
C MET A 194 -12.09 -7.53 17.14
N GLY A 195 -11.55 -6.46 16.57
CA GLY A 195 -10.45 -5.68 17.14
C GLY A 195 -10.89 -4.28 17.48
N LYS A 196 -10.51 -3.82 18.67
CA LYS A 196 -10.82 -2.46 19.14
C LYS A 196 -9.63 -1.86 19.88
N MET A 197 -9.32 -0.61 19.55
CA MET A 197 -8.31 0.18 20.24
C MET A 197 -8.84 1.61 20.43
N GLY A 198 -9.13 2.00 21.68
CA GLY A 198 -9.78 3.29 21.97
C GLY A 198 -11.16 3.37 21.32
N ASP A 199 -11.36 4.36 20.47
CA ASP A 199 -12.57 4.61 19.68
C ASP A 199 -12.53 4.05 18.26
N VAL A 200 -11.50 3.25 17.92
CA VAL A 200 -11.30 2.65 16.60
C VAL A 200 -11.53 1.15 16.63
N GLU A 201 -12.32 0.64 15.69
CA GLU A 201 -12.46 -0.78 15.36
C GLU A 201 -11.67 -1.07 14.09
N PHE A 202 -10.71 -2.03 14.16
CA PHE A 202 -9.72 -2.24 13.10
C PHE A 202 -9.74 -3.63 12.46
N CYS A 203 -10.52 -4.57 13.00
CA CYS A 203 -10.73 -5.90 12.41
C CYS A 203 -12.21 -6.19 12.27
N GLN A 204 -12.62 -6.86 11.19
CA GLN A 204 -13.98 -7.30 11.03
C GLN A 204 -14.10 -8.74 10.56
N ARG A 205 -15.24 -9.37 10.89
CA ARG A 205 -15.61 -10.69 10.38
C ARG A 205 -16.19 -10.56 8.98
N LEU A 206 -15.87 -11.55 8.14
CA LEU A 206 -16.45 -11.68 6.81
C LEU A 206 -17.83 -12.36 6.85
N SER A 207 -18.09 -13.14 7.90
CA SER A 207 -19.35 -13.85 8.13
C SER A 207 -19.65 -13.92 9.62
N LEU A 208 -20.92 -13.78 10.00
CA LEU A 208 -21.41 -14.07 11.35
C LEU A 208 -21.99 -15.48 11.46
N ASN A 209 -22.52 -16.01 10.36
CA ASN A 209 -23.09 -17.37 10.33
C ASN A 209 -22.67 -18.06 9.02
N PRO A 210 -21.57 -18.80 9.02
CA PRO A 210 -21.08 -19.46 7.82
C PRO A 210 -21.96 -20.62 7.33
N GLY A 211 -22.94 -21.08 8.12
CA GLY A 211 -23.77 -22.23 7.80
C GLY A 211 -22.93 -23.52 7.76
N LYS A 212 -22.88 -24.18 6.59
CA LYS A 212 -22.07 -25.39 6.37
C LYS A 212 -20.65 -25.10 5.87
N ARG A 213 -20.31 -23.83 5.58
CA ARG A 213 -18.98 -23.42 5.11
C ARG A 213 -18.00 -23.42 6.28
N ASN A 214 -16.77 -23.78 6.03
CA ASN A 214 -15.67 -23.51 6.93
C ASN A 214 -15.08 -22.10 6.69
N GLY A 215 -14.06 -21.71 7.46
CA GLY A 215 -13.40 -20.40 7.31
C GLY A 215 -12.76 -20.20 5.93
N ASP A 216 -12.15 -21.25 5.38
CA ASP A 216 -11.51 -21.22 4.05
C ASP A 216 -12.54 -20.97 2.94
N ASP A 217 -13.72 -21.58 3.04
CA ASP A 217 -14.80 -21.38 2.07
C ASP A 217 -15.27 -19.91 2.10
N VAL A 218 -15.47 -19.35 3.30
CA VAL A 218 -15.86 -17.94 3.47
C VAL A 218 -14.78 -17.01 2.88
N PHE A 219 -13.49 -17.24 3.19
CA PHE A 219 -12.40 -16.45 2.65
C PHE A 219 -12.32 -16.54 1.12
N ARG A 220 -12.43 -17.74 0.57
CA ARG A 220 -12.37 -17.96 -0.89
C ARG A 220 -13.52 -17.26 -1.62
N GLU A 221 -14.75 -17.43 -1.16
CA GLU A 221 -15.95 -16.84 -1.76
C GLU A 221 -15.91 -15.31 -1.70
N TRP A 222 -15.60 -14.78 -0.52
CA TRP A 222 -15.52 -13.34 -0.31
C TRP A 222 -14.43 -12.70 -1.16
N THR A 223 -13.19 -13.24 -1.09
CA THR A 223 -12.04 -12.69 -1.84
C THR A 223 -12.31 -12.73 -3.34
N LYS A 224 -12.84 -13.83 -3.86
CA LYS A 224 -13.22 -13.95 -5.28
C LYS A 224 -14.19 -12.85 -5.69
N ARG A 225 -15.19 -12.55 -4.85
CA ARG A 225 -16.18 -11.51 -5.12
C ARG A 225 -15.55 -10.11 -5.14
N MET A 226 -14.71 -9.77 -4.18
CA MET A 226 -14.05 -8.47 -4.12
C MET A 226 -13.06 -8.28 -5.28
N VAL A 227 -12.27 -9.31 -5.59
CA VAL A 227 -11.36 -9.29 -6.75
C VAL A 227 -12.15 -9.09 -8.05
N ALA A 228 -13.27 -9.80 -8.24
CA ALA A 228 -14.10 -9.64 -9.43
C ALA A 228 -14.64 -8.19 -9.56
N ALA A 229 -15.07 -7.57 -8.47
CA ALA A 229 -15.54 -6.20 -8.43
C ALA A 229 -14.46 -5.20 -8.90
N ILE A 230 -13.22 -5.34 -8.39
CA ILE A 230 -12.09 -4.52 -8.83
C ILE A 230 -11.79 -4.77 -10.31
N ARG A 231 -11.71 -6.02 -10.72
CA ARG A 231 -11.30 -6.40 -12.09
C ARG A 231 -12.29 -6.01 -13.19
N MET A 232 -13.52 -5.61 -12.84
CA MET A 232 -14.43 -4.97 -13.81
C MET A 232 -13.92 -3.62 -14.30
N HIS A 233 -13.13 -2.91 -13.50
CA HIS A 233 -12.66 -1.56 -13.80
C HIS A 233 -11.15 -1.44 -13.92
N ASP A 234 -10.40 -2.32 -13.26
CA ASP A 234 -8.95 -2.25 -13.21
C ASP A 234 -8.30 -3.64 -13.38
N GLN A 235 -7.68 -3.83 -14.54
CA GLN A 235 -6.93 -5.04 -14.89
C GLN A 235 -5.41 -4.89 -14.65
N LYS A 236 -4.96 -3.70 -14.23
CA LYS A 236 -3.54 -3.33 -14.21
C LYS A 236 -2.91 -3.45 -12.83
N HIS A 237 -3.57 -2.92 -11.80
CA HIS A 237 -2.97 -2.81 -10.47
C HIS A 237 -3.11 -4.09 -9.67
N LEU A 238 -2.21 -4.26 -8.71
CA LEU A 238 -2.12 -5.46 -7.89
C LEU A 238 -3.23 -5.51 -6.84
N ILE A 239 -3.55 -6.71 -6.36
CA ILE A 239 -4.54 -6.93 -5.30
C ILE A 239 -3.90 -7.77 -4.20
N THR A 240 -4.13 -7.37 -2.96
CA THR A 240 -3.67 -8.07 -1.76
C THR A 240 -4.69 -7.96 -0.61
N MET A 241 -4.33 -8.44 0.57
CA MET A 241 -5.10 -8.36 1.80
C MET A 241 -4.17 -8.23 2.98
N GLY A 242 -4.46 -7.32 3.92
CA GLY A 242 -3.77 -7.23 5.20
C GLY A 242 -4.13 -8.43 6.10
N MET A 243 -3.15 -9.21 6.54
CA MET A 243 -3.38 -10.50 7.19
C MET A 243 -2.84 -10.49 8.62
N LEU A 244 -3.66 -10.93 9.58
CA LEU A 244 -3.21 -11.25 10.92
C LEU A 244 -2.13 -12.36 10.89
N PRO A 245 -1.32 -12.53 11.96
CA PRO A 245 -0.22 -13.51 12.02
C PRO A 245 -0.71 -14.97 12.18
N PHE A 246 -1.72 -15.36 11.36
CA PHE A 246 -2.33 -16.70 11.37
C PHE A 246 -2.34 -17.30 9.94
N PRO A 247 -1.18 -17.73 9.40
CA PRO A 247 -1.04 -18.10 7.98
C PRO A 247 -2.08 -19.14 7.53
N GLY A 248 -2.39 -20.13 8.38
CA GLY A 248 -3.40 -21.15 8.05
C GLY A 248 -4.78 -20.60 7.73
N ALA A 249 -5.16 -19.46 8.32
CA ALA A 249 -6.48 -18.87 8.10
C ALA A 249 -6.61 -18.15 6.73
N TYR A 250 -5.51 -17.74 6.11
CA TYR A 250 -5.55 -16.87 4.92
C TYR A 250 -5.13 -17.56 3.62
N LYS A 251 -4.70 -18.82 3.67
CA LYS A 251 -4.19 -19.52 2.48
C LYS A 251 -5.24 -19.60 1.37
N ALA A 252 -6.50 -19.82 1.72
CA ALA A 252 -7.60 -19.88 0.77
C ALA A 252 -7.87 -18.52 0.08
N ALA A 253 -7.76 -17.41 0.83
CA ALA A 253 -7.86 -16.07 0.26
C ALA A 253 -6.70 -15.79 -0.71
N ALA A 254 -5.48 -16.21 -0.35
CA ALA A 254 -4.27 -15.94 -1.13
C ALA A 254 -4.32 -16.50 -2.56
N GLU A 255 -5.15 -17.50 -2.85
CA GLU A 255 -5.34 -18.05 -4.20
C GLU A 255 -5.73 -16.97 -5.22
N GLN A 256 -6.50 -15.96 -4.79
CA GLN A 256 -7.03 -14.88 -5.62
C GLN A 256 -6.18 -13.59 -5.59
N LEU A 257 -5.16 -13.52 -4.73
CA LEU A 257 -4.34 -12.33 -4.52
C LEU A 257 -3.07 -12.36 -5.39
N ASP A 258 -2.56 -11.18 -5.77
CA ASP A 258 -1.32 -11.08 -6.53
C ASP A 258 -0.09 -11.27 -5.63
N PHE A 259 -0.15 -10.82 -4.39
CA PHE A 259 0.90 -11.02 -3.39
C PHE A 259 0.33 -11.13 -1.97
N VAL A 260 1.15 -11.55 -1.02
CA VAL A 260 0.79 -11.80 0.38
C VAL A 260 1.22 -10.61 1.25
N SER A 261 0.37 -10.18 2.19
CA SER A 261 0.67 -9.02 3.03
C SER A 261 0.39 -9.27 4.52
N PRO A 262 1.24 -10.05 5.22
CA PRO A 262 1.10 -10.29 6.65
C PRO A 262 1.47 -9.06 7.47
N HIS A 263 0.80 -8.90 8.63
CA HIS A 263 1.12 -7.95 9.67
C HIS A 263 1.90 -8.67 10.77
N LEU A 264 3.15 -8.26 11.00
CA LEU A 264 4.08 -8.93 11.89
C LEU A 264 4.76 -7.92 12.82
N TYR A 265 4.58 -8.11 14.11
CA TYR A 265 5.10 -7.24 15.15
C TYR A 265 6.03 -8.06 16.08
N PRO A 266 7.36 -7.98 15.91
CA PRO A 266 8.28 -8.77 16.71
C PRO A 266 8.17 -8.42 18.19
N LYS A 267 8.39 -9.43 19.03
CA LYS A 267 8.46 -9.27 20.49
C LYS A 267 9.89 -9.29 20.94
N THR A 268 10.18 -8.61 22.05
CA THR A 268 11.52 -8.58 22.66
C THR A 268 12.10 -10.00 22.80
N GLY A 269 13.29 -10.21 22.19
CA GLY A 269 14.02 -11.49 22.24
C GLY A 269 13.34 -12.64 21.46
N LYS A 270 12.34 -12.35 20.59
CA LYS A 270 11.57 -13.35 19.82
C LYS A 270 11.63 -13.15 18.31
N VAL A 271 12.65 -12.46 17.83
CA VAL A 271 12.81 -12.17 16.38
C VAL A 271 12.83 -13.46 15.55
N ASP A 272 13.57 -14.48 15.99
CA ASP A 272 13.66 -15.75 15.24
C ASP A 272 12.31 -16.50 15.18
N ASP A 273 11.46 -16.36 16.20
CA ASP A 273 10.11 -16.94 16.18
C ASP A 273 9.23 -16.20 15.16
N GLU A 274 9.35 -14.88 15.06
CA GLU A 274 8.64 -14.07 14.06
C GLU A 274 9.13 -14.38 12.62
N ILE A 275 10.43 -14.63 12.43
CA ILE A 275 10.96 -15.08 11.13
C ILE A 275 10.43 -16.47 10.75
N LYS A 276 10.33 -17.41 11.73
CA LYS A 276 9.69 -18.72 11.48
C LYS A 276 8.22 -18.58 11.10
N LEU A 277 7.51 -17.63 11.70
CA LEU A 277 6.11 -17.34 11.37
C LEU A 277 6.01 -16.74 9.96
N LEU A 278 6.86 -15.78 9.61
CA LEU A 278 6.92 -15.20 8.27
C LEU A 278 7.13 -16.27 7.18
N LYS A 279 7.99 -17.26 7.41
CA LYS A 279 8.23 -18.40 6.49
C LYS A 279 6.95 -19.18 6.17
N GLN A 280 5.99 -19.24 7.09
CA GLN A 280 4.72 -19.95 6.88
C GLN A 280 3.77 -19.21 5.89
N PHE A 281 4.06 -17.96 5.58
CA PHE A 281 3.36 -17.20 4.52
C PHE A 281 3.99 -17.36 3.13
N ASP A 282 5.07 -18.11 3.00
CA ASP A 282 5.66 -18.42 1.69
C ASP A 282 4.80 -19.46 0.94
N TRP A 283 3.86 -18.94 0.18
CA TRP A 283 2.97 -19.73 -0.69
C TRP A 283 3.35 -19.58 -2.17
N GLY A 284 4.61 -19.27 -2.47
CA GLY A 284 5.12 -19.07 -3.83
C GLY A 284 4.69 -17.75 -4.46
N LYS A 285 4.33 -16.76 -3.64
CA LYS A 285 4.00 -15.39 -4.05
C LYS A 285 4.95 -14.39 -3.39
N SER A 286 5.08 -13.21 -3.98
CA SER A 286 5.78 -12.10 -3.34
C SER A 286 5.15 -11.77 -1.98
N ILE A 287 5.95 -11.39 -1.00
CA ILE A 287 5.50 -11.04 0.35
C ILE A 287 5.88 -9.59 0.64
N VAL A 288 4.90 -8.79 1.05
CA VAL A 288 5.11 -7.47 1.64
C VAL A 288 4.64 -7.51 3.08
N ILE A 289 5.52 -7.33 4.04
CA ILE A 289 5.10 -7.14 5.43
C ILE A 289 4.29 -5.84 5.48
N GLY A 290 2.97 -5.97 5.62
CA GLY A 290 2.03 -4.87 5.47
C GLY A 290 1.97 -3.93 6.66
N GLU A 291 2.34 -4.46 7.83
CA GLU A 291 2.52 -3.69 9.06
C GLU A 291 3.64 -4.29 9.90
N THR A 292 4.53 -3.44 10.38
CA THR A 292 5.52 -3.72 11.43
C THR A 292 5.87 -2.45 12.19
N PHE A 293 6.21 -2.58 13.45
CA PHE A 293 6.55 -1.44 14.32
C PHE A 293 7.06 -1.97 15.66
N PRO A 294 7.97 -1.30 16.38
CA PRO A 294 8.42 -1.72 17.70
C PRO A 294 7.34 -1.53 18.78
N LEU A 295 6.19 -2.18 18.58
CA LEU A 295 5.05 -2.14 19.48
C LEU A 295 5.28 -2.96 20.77
N SER A 296 6.00 -4.09 20.63
CA SER A 296 6.27 -5.02 21.73
C SER A 296 7.76 -5.39 21.87
N CYS A 297 8.63 -4.58 21.25
CA CYS A 297 10.09 -4.74 21.31
C CYS A 297 10.78 -3.37 21.27
N GLY A 298 12.11 -3.37 21.37
CA GLY A 298 12.93 -2.18 21.14
C GLY A 298 13.38 -2.06 19.68
N ALA A 299 13.92 -0.88 19.32
CA ALA A 299 14.44 -0.63 17.97
C ALA A 299 15.51 -1.63 17.50
N ALA A 300 16.26 -2.22 18.44
CA ALA A 300 17.28 -3.23 18.11
C ALA A 300 16.66 -4.55 17.61
N ASP A 301 15.62 -5.06 18.28
CA ASP A 301 14.90 -6.25 17.84
C ASP A 301 14.15 -5.99 16.53
N GLU A 302 13.54 -4.81 16.38
CA GLU A 302 12.88 -4.40 15.12
C GLU A 302 13.86 -4.34 13.95
N ARG A 303 15.05 -3.78 14.16
CA ARG A 303 16.16 -3.79 13.19
C ARG A 303 16.54 -5.21 12.79
N ASP A 304 16.76 -6.09 13.76
CA ASP A 304 17.16 -7.49 13.51
C ASP A 304 16.08 -8.23 12.72
N PHE A 305 14.81 -8.03 13.08
CA PHE A 305 13.67 -8.58 12.34
C PHE A 305 13.64 -8.08 10.88
N LEU A 306 13.72 -6.78 10.65
CA LEU A 306 13.72 -6.21 9.31
C LEU A 306 14.87 -6.76 8.46
N LEU A 307 16.09 -6.81 8.99
CA LEU A 307 17.26 -7.31 8.26
C LEU A 307 17.16 -8.81 7.96
N LYS A 308 16.75 -9.65 8.92
CA LYS A 308 16.58 -11.09 8.73
C LYS A 308 15.43 -11.44 7.78
N SER A 309 14.36 -10.66 7.82
CA SER A 309 13.19 -10.89 6.96
C SER A 309 13.47 -10.70 5.47
N ARG A 310 14.57 -10.03 5.07
CA ARG A 310 14.99 -9.81 3.67
C ARG A 310 15.21 -11.11 2.87
N GLU A 311 15.46 -12.22 3.53
CA GLU A 311 15.59 -13.53 2.86
C GLU A 311 14.25 -14.08 2.35
N ILE A 312 13.12 -13.51 2.85
CA ILE A 312 11.78 -14.05 2.63
C ILE A 312 10.85 -12.97 2.05
N ALA A 313 10.85 -11.78 2.66
CA ALA A 313 9.99 -10.67 2.27
C ALA A 313 10.63 -9.81 1.16
N HIS A 314 9.77 -9.17 0.38
CA HIS A 314 10.12 -8.37 -0.80
C HIS A 314 9.72 -6.89 -0.64
N GLY A 315 9.15 -6.52 0.52
CA GLY A 315 8.79 -5.16 0.88
C GLY A 315 8.32 -5.06 2.33
N TRP A 316 8.32 -3.85 2.87
CA TRP A 316 8.03 -3.59 4.29
C TRP A 316 7.29 -2.26 4.45
N MET A 317 6.32 -2.25 5.34
CA MET A 317 5.56 -1.06 5.69
C MET A 317 5.47 -0.94 7.23
N GLY A 318 6.00 0.16 7.74
CA GLY A 318 5.83 0.54 9.14
C GLY A 318 4.66 1.47 9.35
N HIS A 319 4.76 2.34 10.34
CA HIS A 319 3.74 3.36 10.61
C HIS A 319 4.34 4.76 10.55
N TRP A 320 3.60 5.73 10.02
CA TRP A 320 3.98 7.14 10.05
C TRP A 320 3.37 7.81 11.29
N PRO A 321 4.14 8.59 12.05
CA PRO A 321 3.62 9.28 13.23
C PRO A 321 2.60 10.36 12.87
N ASP A 322 1.65 10.62 13.76
CA ASP A 322 0.71 11.75 13.61
C ASP A 322 1.39 13.10 13.77
N GLU A 323 2.37 13.19 14.67
CA GLU A 323 3.24 14.34 14.81
C GLU A 323 4.41 14.25 13.82
N SER A 324 4.74 15.36 13.15
CA SER A 324 5.87 15.37 12.22
C SER A 324 7.19 14.95 12.90
N PRO A 325 8.10 14.25 12.18
CA PRO A 325 9.41 13.91 12.73
C PRO A 325 10.19 15.13 13.26
N ALA A 326 10.06 16.29 12.63
CA ALA A 326 10.67 17.53 13.09
C ALA A 326 10.12 17.97 14.45
N LYS A 327 8.80 17.85 14.65
CA LYS A 327 8.15 18.14 15.93
C LYS A 327 8.58 17.18 17.02
N LEU A 328 8.64 15.88 16.72
CA LEU A 328 9.13 14.86 17.66
C LEU A 328 10.58 15.14 18.09
N ALA A 329 11.43 15.51 17.16
CA ALA A 329 12.84 15.87 17.43
C ALA A 329 12.94 17.13 18.33
N GLU A 330 12.11 18.15 18.09
CA GLU A 330 12.04 19.36 18.92
C GLU A 330 11.57 19.04 20.35
N LEU A 331 10.53 18.19 20.50
CA LEU A 331 10.06 17.75 21.81
C LEU A 331 11.18 17.03 22.58
N LYS A 332 11.97 16.18 21.91
CA LYS A 332 13.12 15.49 22.50
C LYS A 332 14.18 16.50 22.94
N LYS A 333 14.55 17.44 22.07
CA LYS A 333 15.57 18.46 22.35
C LYS A 333 15.21 19.35 23.53
N THR A 334 13.93 19.67 23.69
CA THR A 334 13.42 20.55 24.77
C THR A 334 13.08 19.79 26.04
N GLY A 335 13.31 18.45 26.11
CA GLY A 335 12.98 17.63 27.27
C GLY A 335 11.48 17.45 27.52
N LYS A 336 10.64 17.73 26.50
CA LYS A 336 9.17 17.62 26.57
C LYS A 336 8.63 16.34 25.90
N ALA A 337 9.50 15.50 25.34
CA ALA A 337 9.11 14.26 24.73
C ALA A 337 8.60 13.25 25.77
N THR A 338 7.44 12.66 25.50
CA THR A 338 6.92 11.51 26.24
C THR A 338 7.63 10.23 25.77
N ILE A 339 7.43 9.11 26.50
CA ILE A 339 7.88 7.78 26.07
C ILE A 339 7.31 7.45 24.68
N HIS A 340 6.04 7.75 24.45
CA HIS A 340 5.38 7.58 23.16
C HIS A 340 6.11 8.35 22.04
N ASN A 341 6.42 9.63 22.24
CA ASN A 341 7.19 10.42 21.27
C ASN A 341 8.58 9.82 20.99
N ALA A 342 9.23 9.31 22.05
CA ALA A 342 10.56 8.68 21.91
C ALA A 342 10.52 7.39 21.09
N ILE A 343 9.49 6.56 21.25
CA ILE A 343 9.29 5.34 20.43
C ILE A 343 9.11 5.73 18.96
N TRP A 344 8.23 6.67 18.65
CA TRP A 344 8.02 7.13 17.28
C TRP A 344 9.27 7.72 16.64
N LEU A 345 10.02 8.55 17.37
CA LEU A 345 11.26 9.11 16.85
C LEU A 345 12.30 8.02 16.59
N SER A 346 12.45 7.07 17.52
CA SER A 346 13.35 5.93 17.38
C SER A 346 13.01 5.08 16.14
N TRP A 347 11.73 4.88 15.86
CA TRP A 347 11.26 4.19 14.66
C TRP A 347 11.61 4.97 13.38
N VAL A 348 11.30 6.27 13.34
CA VAL A 348 11.60 7.10 12.15
C VAL A 348 13.11 7.14 11.87
N ASP A 349 13.93 7.23 12.91
CA ASP A 349 15.39 7.22 12.79
C ASP A 349 15.88 5.86 12.25
N LEU A 350 15.38 4.75 12.81
CA LEU A 350 15.66 3.40 12.33
C LEU A 350 15.27 3.22 10.86
N PHE A 351 14.05 3.62 10.49
CA PHE A 351 13.53 3.51 9.12
C PHE A 351 14.43 4.22 8.11
N LYS A 352 14.85 5.45 8.42
CA LYS A 352 15.77 6.22 7.58
C LYS A 352 17.15 5.56 7.47
N GLU A 353 17.68 5.09 8.58
CA GLU A 353 19.02 4.53 8.66
C GLU A 353 19.16 3.26 7.81
N ILE A 354 18.20 2.33 7.92
CA ILE A 354 18.30 1.04 7.23
C ILE A 354 17.68 1.04 5.84
N GLY A 355 16.89 2.05 5.48
CA GLY A 355 16.21 2.16 4.19
C GLY A 355 17.10 1.86 2.97
N PRO A 356 18.31 2.45 2.84
CA PRO A 356 19.23 2.14 1.75
C PRO A 356 19.62 0.66 1.69
N GLN A 357 19.82 0.00 2.84
CA GLN A 357 20.14 -1.42 2.89
C GLN A 357 18.94 -2.28 2.47
N MET A 358 17.72 -1.85 2.81
CA MET A 358 16.49 -2.57 2.51
C MET A 358 16.11 -2.47 1.03
N THR A 359 16.35 -1.31 0.40
CA THR A 359 15.94 -1.02 -0.98
C THR A 359 17.03 -1.25 -2.02
N GLY A 360 18.23 -1.67 -1.62
CA GLY A 360 19.35 -1.89 -2.51
C GLY A 360 20.08 -0.61 -2.95
N GLY A 361 19.80 0.53 -2.30
CA GLY A 361 20.55 1.76 -2.45
C GLY A 361 21.96 1.60 -1.85
N THR A 362 23.00 2.06 -2.57
CA THR A 362 24.32 2.21 -1.95
C THR A 362 24.23 3.31 -0.90
N SER A 363 24.58 2.98 0.35
CA SER A 363 24.84 4.02 1.37
C SER A 363 25.87 5.00 0.81
N ARG A 364 25.45 6.23 0.52
CA ARG A 364 26.33 7.33 0.20
C ARG A 364 26.96 7.90 1.46
#